data_ce8c1fd711deae132ae12527ca4d70e1
#
_entry.id   ce8c1fd711deae132ae12527ca4d70e1
#
_cell.length_a   1.000
_cell.length_b   1.000
_cell.length_c   1.000
_cell.angle_alpha   90.00
_cell.angle_beta   90.00
_cell.angle_gamma   90.00
#
_symmetry.space_group_name_H-M   'P 1'
#
loop_
_entity.id
_entity.type
_entity.pdbx_description
1 polymer ?
#
loop_
_entity_poly.entity_id
_entity_poly.type
_entity_poly.pdbx_seq_one_letter_code
_entity_poly.pdbx_strand_id
1 'polypeptide(L)'
;EQPPSISEQVNSLLAQMSLEEKIGQMTQAERGALQDINDIKTYYLGSLLSGGGSAPSTNSPQAWADMYDYFQYVALQTRLKIPLIYGIDAVHGHNNVYGATIFPHNIGLGCTRNPQLIEQAARVTAEEVSGTGIDWTFAPCIATVRDERWGRTYEGYGETPELSISMAQAMVRGYQGTNLSDYGNILSCAKHFLGDGGTIGGDDQGNVIADEQTVRQLHLQGFISAINAGVKSIMISYSSINGIKMHGSKYWITDVLKNELGFKGFVVSDWQGIDQLPGDYKSDIEASINAGIDMVMVPNNYKEFIQYLKELVSENRVSVERIDDAVRRILTVKFEFGLFDKPFTDRSLTPTIGSAAHRSVARQCVRESLVLLKNQNNFLPLSKNINHILVAGKNGLDIGNQC
;
A
#
# COMPACT_ATOMS: atom_id res chain seq x y z
N GLU A 1 -4.31 -31.27 -21.76
CA GLU A 1 -3.55 -30.06 -22.02
C GLU A 1 -3.25 -29.38 -20.68
N GLN A 2 -2.04 -28.90 -20.49
CA GLN A 2 -1.72 -28.13 -19.29
C GLN A 2 -2.44 -26.77 -19.38
N PRO A 3 -2.96 -26.22 -18.27
CA PRO A 3 -3.55 -24.89 -18.27
C PRO A 3 -2.48 -23.86 -18.68
N PRO A 4 -2.88 -22.78 -19.39
CA PRO A 4 -1.93 -21.78 -19.84
C PRO A 4 -1.25 -21.09 -18.63
N SER A 5 0.03 -20.81 -18.77
CA SER A 5 0.80 -20.08 -17.77
C SER A 5 0.22 -18.67 -17.56
N ILE A 6 0.50 -18.04 -16.41
CA ILE A 6 0.06 -16.66 -16.15
C ILE A 6 0.57 -15.71 -17.25
N SER A 7 1.80 -15.90 -17.72
CA SER A 7 2.35 -15.09 -18.82
C SER A 7 1.56 -15.22 -20.11
N GLU A 8 1.13 -16.43 -20.46
CA GLU A 8 0.30 -16.68 -21.65
C GLU A 8 -1.08 -16.07 -21.49
N GLN A 9 -1.71 -16.19 -20.31
CA GLN A 9 -3.01 -15.59 -20.03
C GLN A 9 -2.94 -14.06 -20.11
N VAL A 10 -1.92 -13.43 -19.52
CA VAL A 10 -1.70 -11.98 -19.57
C VAL A 10 -1.49 -11.52 -21.00
N ASN A 11 -0.64 -12.19 -21.78
CA ASN A 11 -0.38 -11.83 -23.20
C ASN A 11 -1.64 -11.95 -24.04
N SER A 12 -2.41 -13.02 -23.85
CA SER A 12 -3.67 -13.23 -24.56
C SER A 12 -4.71 -12.15 -24.22
N LEU A 13 -4.82 -11.77 -22.95
CA LEU A 13 -5.74 -10.73 -22.53
C LEU A 13 -5.30 -9.34 -23.03
N LEU A 14 -4.04 -9.00 -22.89
CA LEU A 14 -3.47 -7.72 -23.32
C LEU A 14 -3.64 -7.49 -24.83
N ALA A 15 -3.50 -8.55 -25.64
CA ALA A 15 -3.70 -8.49 -27.10
C ALA A 15 -5.15 -8.20 -27.50
N GLN A 16 -6.12 -8.46 -26.64
CA GLN A 16 -7.54 -8.20 -26.88
C GLN A 16 -7.99 -6.80 -26.42
N MET A 17 -7.16 -6.11 -25.61
CA MET A 17 -7.52 -4.84 -24.98
C MET A 17 -7.40 -3.68 -25.97
N SER A 18 -8.41 -2.80 -25.97
CA SER A 18 -8.31 -1.48 -26.59
C SER A 18 -7.40 -0.55 -25.75
N LEU A 19 -7.00 0.58 -26.33
CA LEU A 19 -6.21 1.59 -25.60
C LEU A 19 -6.98 2.10 -24.39
N GLU A 20 -8.29 2.33 -24.51
CA GLU A 20 -9.15 2.77 -23.42
C GLU A 20 -9.18 1.76 -22.26
N GLU A 21 -9.30 0.48 -22.58
CA GLU A 21 -9.28 -0.61 -21.59
C GLU A 21 -7.93 -0.69 -20.88
N LYS A 22 -6.83 -0.49 -21.62
CA LYS A 22 -5.48 -0.44 -21.04
C LYS A 22 -5.29 0.73 -20.08
N ILE A 23 -5.65 1.93 -20.51
CA ILE A 23 -5.54 3.15 -19.69
C ILE A 23 -6.45 3.05 -18.46
N GLY A 24 -7.64 2.48 -18.59
CA GLY A 24 -8.52 2.20 -17.47
C GLY A 24 -7.86 1.33 -16.41
N GLN A 25 -7.12 0.28 -16.80
CA GLN A 25 -6.39 -0.57 -15.85
C GLN A 25 -5.28 0.17 -15.11
N MET A 26 -4.71 1.21 -15.68
CA MET A 26 -3.68 2.07 -15.06
C MET A 26 -4.27 3.13 -14.12
N THR A 27 -5.60 3.24 -14.03
CA THR A 27 -6.30 4.30 -13.31
C THR A 27 -6.87 3.79 -12.00
N GLN A 28 -6.50 4.45 -10.89
CA GLN A 28 -7.08 4.23 -9.56
C GLN A 28 -7.84 5.48 -9.11
N ALA A 29 -9.14 5.35 -8.84
CA ALA A 29 -10.00 6.41 -8.35
C ALA A 29 -10.40 6.18 -6.89
N GLU A 30 -10.72 7.25 -6.17
CA GLU A 30 -11.30 7.15 -4.82
C GLU A 30 -12.80 6.84 -4.95
N ARG A 31 -13.31 5.90 -4.16
CA ARG A 31 -14.69 5.43 -4.26
C ARG A 31 -15.75 6.53 -4.10
N GLY A 32 -15.53 7.46 -3.19
CA GLY A 32 -16.45 8.57 -2.92
C GLY A 32 -16.39 9.69 -3.95
N ALA A 33 -15.35 9.71 -4.79
CA ALA A 33 -15.19 10.66 -5.87
C ALA A 33 -15.82 10.19 -7.20
N LEU A 34 -16.29 8.94 -7.27
CA LEU A 34 -17.04 8.44 -8.41
C LEU A 34 -18.32 9.27 -8.60
N GLN A 35 -18.48 9.90 -9.76
CA GLN A 35 -19.69 10.66 -10.07
C GLN A 35 -20.87 9.75 -10.36
N ASP A 36 -20.60 8.58 -10.93
CA ASP A 36 -21.53 7.47 -11.15
C ASP A 36 -20.80 6.17 -10.88
N ILE A 37 -21.42 5.24 -10.19
CA ILE A 37 -20.88 3.90 -9.96
C ILE A 37 -20.56 3.18 -11.26
N ASN A 38 -21.30 3.46 -12.32
CA ASN A 38 -21.06 2.91 -13.66
C ASN A 38 -19.76 3.45 -14.29
N ASP A 39 -19.15 4.48 -13.74
CA ASP A 39 -17.83 4.94 -14.20
C ASP A 39 -16.78 3.84 -14.08
N ILE A 40 -16.93 2.90 -13.14
CA ILE A 40 -16.07 1.72 -13.02
C ILE A 40 -16.00 0.96 -14.34
N LYS A 41 -17.15 0.68 -14.97
CA LYS A 41 -17.21 -0.05 -16.25
C LYS A 41 -17.07 0.85 -17.46
N THR A 42 -17.53 2.10 -17.40
CA THR A 42 -17.45 3.06 -18.49
C THR A 42 -16.02 3.43 -18.83
N TYR A 43 -15.20 3.57 -17.79
CA TYR A 43 -13.77 3.93 -17.89
C TYR A 43 -12.85 2.73 -17.69
N TYR A 44 -13.37 1.51 -17.53
CA TYR A 44 -12.60 0.27 -17.35
C TYR A 44 -11.63 0.34 -16.16
N LEU A 45 -12.01 1.02 -15.07
CA LEU A 45 -11.12 1.31 -13.95
C LEU A 45 -10.46 0.03 -13.41
N GLY A 46 -9.14 0.05 -13.35
CA GLY A 46 -8.34 -1.09 -12.87
C GLY A 46 -8.31 -1.21 -11.37
N SER A 47 -8.54 -0.10 -10.67
CA SER A 47 -8.50 -0.03 -9.21
C SER A 47 -9.42 1.05 -8.66
N LEU A 48 -9.91 0.80 -7.45
CA LEU A 48 -10.49 1.80 -6.55
C LEU A 48 -9.74 1.78 -5.23
N LEU A 49 -9.89 2.85 -4.44
CA LEU A 49 -9.43 2.90 -3.06
C LEU A 49 -10.45 3.60 -2.14
N SER A 50 -10.34 3.33 -0.86
CA SER A 50 -10.88 4.17 0.20
C SER A 50 -9.76 5.03 0.76
N GLY A 51 -9.81 6.33 0.51
CA GLY A 51 -8.91 7.33 1.14
C GLY A 51 -9.43 7.76 2.50
N GLY A 52 -8.59 8.44 3.27
CA GLY A 52 -8.80 8.94 4.63
C GLY A 52 -10.22 9.07 5.17
N GLY A 53 -10.73 8.02 5.81
CA GLY A 53 -12.06 8.00 6.40
C GLY A 53 -13.21 7.69 5.44
N SER A 54 -12.96 7.45 4.16
CA SER A 54 -13.98 7.03 3.19
C SER A 54 -14.44 5.60 3.50
N ALA A 55 -15.67 5.47 4.00
CA ALA A 55 -16.26 4.23 4.47
C ALA A 55 -17.69 4.09 3.95
N PRO A 56 -18.28 2.87 3.91
CA PRO A 56 -19.70 2.71 3.68
C PRO A 56 -20.51 3.42 4.79
N SER A 57 -21.75 3.77 4.51
CA SER A 57 -22.63 4.51 5.45
C SER A 57 -22.75 3.86 6.82
N THR A 58 -22.67 2.54 6.87
CA THR A 58 -22.54 1.75 8.10
C THR A 58 -21.12 1.18 8.12
N ASN A 59 -20.29 1.63 9.07
CA ASN A 59 -18.92 1.12 9.19
C ASN A 59 -18.95 -0.22 9.95
N SER A 60 -19.24 -1.29 9.24
CA SER A 60 -19.19 -2.67 9.75
C SER A 60 -18.50 -3.58 8.74
N PRO A 61 -17.87 -4.68 9.20
CA PRO A 61 -17.21 -5.63 8.30
C PRO A 61 -18.11 -6.10 7.15
N GLN A 62 -19.39 -6.38 7.43
CA GLN A 62 -20.35 -6.81 6.43
C GLN A 62 -20.62 -5.73 5.38
N ALA A 63 -20.81 -4.48 5.81
CA ALA A 63 -21.09 -3.38 4.89
C ALA A 63 -19.87 -3.06 3.97
N TRP A 64 -18.65 -3.21 4.49
CA TRP A 64 -17.45 -3.11 3.68
C TRP A 64 -17.38 -4.22 2.62
N ALA A 65 -17.65 -5.46 3.01
CA ALA A 65 -17.66 -6.58 2.09
C ALA A 65 -18.78 -6.48 1.04
N ASP A 66 -19.97 -5.98 1.43
CA ASP A 66 -21.08 -5.74 0.49
C ASP A 66 -20.74 -4.63 -0.51
N MET A 67 -20.09 -3.57 -0.05
CA MET A 67 -19.62 -2.48 -0.90
C MET A 67 -18.57 -2.98 -1.91
N TYR A 68 -17.59 -3.74 -1.44
CA TYR A 68 -16.56 -4.32 -2.31
C TYR A 68 -17.17 -5.24 -3.37
N ASP A 69 -18.02 -6.18 -2.96
CA ASP A 69 -18.66 -7.12 -3.88
C ASP A 69 -19.51 -6.40 -4.95
N TYR A 70 -20.15 -5.29 -4.56
CA TYR A 70 -20.91 -4.49 -5.51
C TYR A 70 -20.02 -3.79 -6.55
N PHE A 71 -18.90 -3.20 -6.13
CA PHE A 71 -17.94 -2.60 -7.06
C PHE A 71 -17.35 -3.64 -8.02
N GLN A 72 -17.02 -4.81 -7.48
CA GLN A 72 -16.50 -5.91 -8.28
C GLN A 72 -17.53 -6.42 -9.29
N TYR A 73 -18.79 -6.54 -8.86
CA TYR A 73 -19.88 -6.89 -9.75
C TYR A 73 -20.02 -5.92 -10.93
N VAL A 74 -19.87 -4.61 -10.70
CA VAL A 74 -19.91 -3.60 -11.76
C VAL A 74 -18.70 -3.73 -12.70
N ALA A 75 -17.50 -3.94 -12.16
CA ALA A 75 -16.28 -4.12 -12.95
C ALA A 75 -16.38 -5.33 -13.89
N LEU A 76 -16.98 -6.42 -13.42
CA LEU A 76 -17.15 -7.65 -14.21
C LEU A 76 -18.22 -7.55 -15.31
N GLN A 77 -18.94 -6.43 -15.42
CA GLN A 77 -19.87 -6.17 -16.54
C GLN A 77 -19.17 -5.62 -17.79
N THR A 78 -17.87 -5.39 -17.73
CA THR A 78 -17.08 -4.99 -18.89
C THR A 78 -16.92 -6.15 -19.90
N ARG A 79 -16.57 -5.83 -21.15
CA ARG A 79 -16.39 -6.82 -22.23
C ARG A 79 -15.39 -7.93 -21.87
N LEU A 80 -14.27 -7.55 -21.26
CA LEU A 80 -13.18 -8.48 -20.88
C LEU A 80 -13.29 -9.00 -19.43
N LYS A 81 -14.26 -8.51 -18.69
CA LYS A 81 -14.53 -8.93 -17.28
C LYS A 81 -13.29 -8.90 -16.40
N ILE A 82 -12.43 -7.89 -16.59
CA ILE A 82 -11.22 -7.74 -15.77
C ILE A 82 -11.66 -7.24 -14.39
N PRO A 83 -11.37 -7.99 -13.32
CA PRO A 83 -11.71 -7.57 -11.95
C PRO A 83 -10.87 -6.36 -11.53
N LEU A 84 -11.42 -5.48 -10.69
CA LEU A 84 -10.68 -4.39 -10.10
C LEU A 84 -9.85 -4.85 -8.89
N ILE A 85 -8.75 -4.14 -8.58
CA ILE A 85 -8.05 -4.27 -7.29
C ILE A 85 -8.53 -3.14 -6.38
N TYR A 86 -8.92 -3.46 -5.14
CA TYR A 86 -9.36 -2.46 -4.17
C TYR A 86 -8.30 -2.22 -3.12
N GLY A 87 -7.85 -0.96 -2.97
CA GLY A 87 -6.80 -0.55 -2.04
C GLY A 87 -7.31 0.20 -0.81
N ILE A 88 -6.59 0.07 0.29
CA ILE A 88 -6.85 0.78 1.55
C ILE A 88 -5.57 0.99 2.37
N ASP A 89 -5.55 2.02 3.23
CA ASP A 89 -4.51 2.20 4.24
C ASP A 89 -4.80 1.37 5.50
N ALA A 90 -4.57 0.07 5.44
CA ALA A 90 -4.57 -0.80 6.62
C ALA A 90 -3.13 -0.89 7.15
N VAL A 91 -2.67 0.19 7.79
CA VAL A 91 -1.24 0.42 8.09
C VAL A 91 -0.82 0.02 9.50
N HIS A 92 -1.78 -0.13 10.43
CA HIS A 92 -1.56 -0.68 11.78
C HIS A 92 -2.76 -1.51 12.24
N GLY A 93 -3.05 -2.55 11.51
CA GLY A 93 -4.30 -3.31 11.49
C GLY A 93 -5.25 -2.76 10.44
N HIS A 94 -6.45 -3.32 10.37
CA HIS A 94 -7.50 -2.83 9.45
C HIS A 94 -8.22 -1.60 10.05
N ASN A 95 -7.44 -0.55 10.29
CA ASN A 95 -7.80 0.62 11.10
C ASN A 95 -8.98 1.45 10.57
N ASN A 96 -9.45 1.20 9.36
CA ASN A 96 -10.62 1.90 8.78
C ASN A 96 -11.95 1.22 9.13
N VAL A 97 -11.93 -0.01 9.63
CA VAL A 97 -13.13 -0.83 9.88
C VAL A 97 -13.42 -0.89 11.36
N TYR A 98 -14.63 -0.45 11.75
CA TYR A 98 -15.05 -0.50 13.13
C TYR A 98 -15.11 -1.95 13.65
N GLY A 99 -14.45 -2.18 14.77
CA GLY A 99 -14.35 -3.49 15.40
C GLY A 99 -13.12 -4.32 15.00
N ALA A 100 -12.40 -3.92 13.97
CA ALA A 100 -11.15 -4.58 13.58
C ALA A 100 -10.05 -4.43 14.64
N THR A 101 -9.04 -5.29 14.55
CA THR A 101 -7.91 -5.29 15.48
C THR A 101 -6.94 -4.16 15.12
N ILE A 102 -6.62 -3.32 16.10
CA ILE A 102 -5.63 -2.24 15.98
C ILE A 102 -4.31 -2.70 16.59
N PHE A 103 -3.23 -2.45 15.87
CA PHE A 103 -1.85 -2.71 16.30
C PHE A 103 -1.13 -1.40 16.64
N PRO A 104 -0.04 -1.43 17.42
CA PRO A 104 0.84 -0.28 17.55
C PRO A 104 1.31 0.20 16.17
N HIS A 105 1.53 1.51 16.03
CA HIS A 105 2.19 2.03 14.84
C HIS A 105 3.60 1.45 14.67
N ASN A 106 4.16 1.55 13.47
CA ASN A 106 5.43 0.92 13.13
C ASN A 106 6.59 1.31 14.06
N ILE A 107 6.61 2.53 14.58
CA ILE A 107 7.64 2.94 15.56
C ILE A 107 7.58 2.08 16.84
N GLY A 108 6.39 1.72 17.29
CA GLY A 108 6.21 0.79 18.40
C GLY A 108 6.53 -0.66 17.99
N LEU A 109 6.11 -1.08 16.81
CA LEU A 109 6.43 -2.42 16.29
C LEU A 109 7.94 -2.60 16.11
N GLY A 110 8.66 -1.57 15.67
CA GLY A 110 10.12 -1.58 15.59
C GLY A 110 10.80 -1.77 16.94
N CYS A 111 10.23 -1.24 18.03
CA CYS A 111 10.73 -1.44 19.39
C CYS A 111 10.68 -2.90 19.85
N THR A 112 9.80 -3.71 19.30
CA THR A 112 9.71 -5.15 19.64
C THR A 112 10.97 -5.91 19.28
N ARG A 113 11.68 -5.52 18.25
CA ARG A 113 12.84 -6.25 17.68
C ARG A 113 12.51 -7.70 17.34
N ASN A 114 11.23 -8.01 17.10
CA ASN A 114 10.71 -9.36 16.90
C ASN A 114 10.00 -9.49 15.54
N PRO A 115 10.73 -9.77 14.44
CA PRO A 115 10.14 -9.92 13.11
C PRO A 115 9.05 -11.00 13.03
N GLN A 116 9.16 -12.07 13.82
CA GLN A 116 8.17 -13.14 13.84
C GLN A 116 6.81 -12.65 14.37
N LEU A 117 6.83 -11.82 15.41
CA LEU A 117 5.60 -11.21 15.93
C LEU A 117 5.01 -10.20 14.93
N ILE A 118 5.86 -9.47 14.20
CA ILE A 118 5.42 -8.54 13.16
C ILE A 118 4.78 -9.28 11.99
N GLU A 119 5.33 -10.43 11.59
CA GLU A 119 4.72 -11.30 10.57
C GLU A 119 3.33 -11.79 11.02
N GLN A 120 3.15 -12.14 12.30
CA GLN A 120 1.84 -12.50 12.85
C GLN A 120 0.86 -11.33 12.85
N ALA A 121 1.32 -10.12 13.19
CA ALA A 121 0.49 -8.90 13.13
C ALA A 121 0.02 -8.61 11.70
N ALA A 122 0.92 -8.74 10.73
CA ALA A 122 0.60 -8.61 9.31
C ALA A 122 -0.37 -9.70 8.84
N ARG A 123 -0.22 -10.94 9.31
CA ARG A 123 -1.14 -12.04 8.99
C ARG A 123 -2.56 -11.76 9.49
N VAL A 124 -2.70 -11.31 10.74
CA VAL A 124 -4.00 -10.92 11.30
C VAL A 124 -4.61 -9.77 10.49
N THR A 125 -3.82 -8.77 10.15
CA THR A 125 -4.28 -7.64 9.33
C THR A 125 -4.75 -8.14 7.96
N ALA A 126 -4.02 -9.04 7.32
CA ALA A 126 -4.40 -9.61 6.03
C ALA A 126 -5.73 -10.36 6.09
N GLU A 127 -5.93 -11.19 7.10
CA GLU A 127 -7.18 -11.93 7.30
C GLU A 127 -8.38 -10.99 7.51
N GLU A 128 -8.20 -9.93 8.29
CA GLU A 128 -9.25 -8.94 8.54
C GLU A 128 -9.55 -8.09 7.30
N VAL A 129 -8.53 -7.68 6.53
CA VAL A 129 -8.70 -6.95 5.27
C VAL A 129 -9.40 -7.84 4.24
N SER A 130 -8.93 -9.06 4.04
CA SER A 130 -9.56 -10.05 3.15
C SER A 130 -11.00 -10.36 3.56
N GLY A 131 -11.30 -10.40 4.87
CA GLY A 131 -12.65 -10.61 5.40
C GLY A 131 -13.64 -9.47 5.08
N THR A 132 -13.15 -8.33 4.62
CA THR A 132 -13.95 -7.22 4.07
C THR A 132 -13.94 -7.17 2.53
N GLY A 133 -13.31 -8.16 1.88
CA GLY A 133 -13.17 -8.26 0.43
C GLY A 133 -12.02 -7.46 -0.15
N ILE A 134 -11.40 -6.58 0.62
CA ILE A 134 -10.33 -5.70 0.14
C ILE A 134 -9.09 -6.52 -0.20
N ASP A 135 -8.48 -6.21 -1.34
CA ASP A 135 -7.41 -7.01 -1.96
C ASP A 135 -6.01 -6.54 -1.57
N TRP A 136 -5.85 -5.27 -1.19
CA TRP A 136 -4.58 -4.59 -1.23
C TRP A 136 -4.46 -3.57 -0.10
N THR A 137 -3.39 -3.65 0.68
CA THR A 137 -3.04 -2.63 1.66
C THR A 137 -1.85 -1.79 1.20
N PHE A 138 -1.91 -0.47 1.46
CA PHE A 138 -0.79 0.45 1.23
C PHE A 138 0.21 0.40 2.41
N ALA A 139 0.71 -0.79 2.68
CA ALA A 139 1.66 -1.12 3.75
C ALA A 139 2.60 -2.25 3.31
N PRO A 140 3.84 -2.31 3.88
CA PRO A 140 4.37 -1.50 4.97
C PRO A 140 4.97 -0.17 4.52
N CYS A 141 4.91 0.85 5.39
CA CYS A 141 5.81 1.98 5.30
C CYS A 141 7.18 1.54 5.85
N ILE A 142 8.22 1.63 5.01
CA ILE A 142 9.58 1.14 5.33
C ILE A 142 10.61 2.28 5.31
N ALA A 143 10.15 3.49 5.58
CA ALA A 143 11.00 4.65 5.72
C ALA A 143 12.05 4.45 6.83
N THR A 144 13.30 4.77 6.53
CA THR A 144 14.35 4.91 7.54
C THR A 144 14.34 6.36 8.02
N VAL A 145 13.85 6.59 9.24
CA VAL A 145 13.64 7.93 9.80
C VAL A 145 14.98 8.53 10.22
N ARG A 146 15.37 9.65 9.64
CA ARG A 146 16.64 10.32 9.92
C ARG A 146 16.49 11.64 10.69
N ASP A 147 15.26 12.12 10.82
CA ASP A 147 14.93 13.32 11.58
C ASP A 147 13.58 13.10 12.27
N GLU A 148 13.58 13.10 13.61
CA GLU A 148 12.38 12.84 14.42
C GLU A 148 11.33 13.95 14.35
N ARG A 149 11.68 15.11 13.77
CA ARG A 149 10.73 16.20 13.50
C ARG A 149 9.79 15.90 12.35
N TRP A 150 10.11 14.89 11.52
CA TRP A 150 9.25 14.48 10.43
C TRP A 150 7.88 14.01 10.96
N GLY A 151 6.79 14.61 10.46
CA GLY A 151 5.43 14.37 10.96
C GLY A 151 4.95 12.92 10.81
N ARG A 152 5.60 12.11 9.96
CA ARG A 152 5.30 10.69 9.71
C ARG A 152 6.32 9.74 10.36
N THR A 153 7.11 10.22 11.31
CA THR A 153 8.11 9.41 12.04
C THR A 153 7.51 8.12 12.60
N TYR A 154 6.27 8.16 13.08
CA TYR A 154 5.57 7.02 13.66
C TYR A 154 5.28 5.90 12.65
N GLU A 155 5.29 6.18 11.36
CA GLU A 155 5.07 5.19 10.30
C GLU A 155 6.33 4.37 9.99
N GLY A 156 7.54 4.84 10.34
CA GLY A 156 8.79 4.10 10.19
C GLY A 156 9.09 3.20 11.40
N TYR A 157 9.83 2.14 11.18
CA TYR A 157 10.22 1.20 12.25
C TYR A 157 11.34 1.73 13.16
N GLY A 158 12.06 2.75 12.72
CA GLY A 158 13.15 3.37 13.47
C GLY A 158 14.15 4.11 12.58
N GLU A 159 15.29 4.44 13.15
CA GLU A 159 16.28 5.33 12.55
C GLU A 159 17.39 4.61 11.77
N THR A 160 17.40 3.27 11.75
CA THR A 160 18.42 2.47 11.08
C THR A 160 17.83 1.54 10.03
N PRO A 161 18.56 1.30 8.92
CA PRO A 161 18.08 0.44 7.84
C PRO A 161 17.90 -1.03 8.28
N GLU A 162 18.60 -1.51 9.30
CA GLU A 162 18.48 -2.89 9.80
C GLU A 162 17.05 -3.21 10.26
N LEU A 163 16.37 -2.23 10.86
CA LEU A 163 14.97 -2.38 11.25
C LEU A 163 14.05 -2.44 10.03
N SER A 164 14.24 -1.51 9.09
CA SER A 164 13.47 -1.52 7.85
C SER A 164 13.65 -2.82 7.07
N ILE A 165 14.88 -3.38 7.01
CA ILE A 165 15.18 -4.66 6.36
C ILE A 165 14.39 -5.81 6.99
N SER A 166 14.51 -6.00 8.30
CA SER A 166 13.92 -7.15 8.99
C SER A 166 12.39 -7.07 9.05
N MET A 167 11.85 -5.88 9.32
CA MET A 167 10.42 -5.66 9.48
C MET A 167 9.67 -5.65 8.14
N ALA A 168 10.26 -5.05 7.08
CA ALA A 168 9.67 -5.06 5.75
C ALA A 168 9.44 -6.49 5.25
N GLN A 169 10.45 -7.36 5.39
CA GLN A 169 10.34 -8.75 4.98
C GLN A 169 9.24 -9.49 5.75
N ALA A 170 9.18 -9.29 7.07
CA ALA A 170 8.17 -9.91 7.91
C ALA A 170 6.74 -9.46 7.54
N MET A 171 6.54 -8.16 7.32
CA MET A 171 5.23 -7.62 6.91
C MET A 171 4.79 -8.17 5.56
N VAL A 172 5.67 -8.16 4.54
CA VAL A 172 5.33 -8.69 3.22
C VAL A 172 4.92 -10.17 3.30
N ARG A 173 5.69 -11.00 4.03
CA ARG A 173 5.33 -12.42 4.22
C ARG A 173 4.00 -12.59 4.96
N GLY A 174 3.76 -11.78 5.98
CA GLY A 174 2.51 -11.83 6.74
C GLY A 174 1.30 -11.45 5.89
N TYR A 175 1.39 -10.40 5.06
CA TYR A 175 0.32 -9.98 4.17
C TYR A 175 0.06 -10.96 3.04
N GLN A 176 1.11 -11.40 2.34
CA GLN A 176 0.99 -12.17 1.11
C GLN A 176 1.00 -13.68 1.31
N GLY A 177 1.38 -14.17 2.50
CA GLY A 177 1.49 -15.59 2.79
C GLY A 177 2.54 -16.30 1.93
N THR A 178 2.46 -17.62 1.90
CA THR A 178 3.33 -18.47 1.06
C THR A 178 2.80 -18.68 -0.35
N ASN A 179 1.48 -18.67 -0.50
CA ASN A 179 0.79 -18.73 -1.78
C ASN A 179 -0.19 -17.56 -1.86
N LEU A 180 0.15 -16.57 -2.69
CA LEU A 180 -0.57 -15.31 -2.76
C LEU A 180 -2.06 -15.47 -3.06
N SER A 181 -2.44 -16.48 -3.82
CA SER A 181 -3.83 -16.73 -4.23
C SER A 181 -4.70 -17.40 -3.16
N ASP A 182 -4.14 -17.76 -1.98
CA ASP A 182 -4.94 -18.34 -0.91
C ASP A 182 -5.83 -17.29 -0.24
N TYR A 183 -7.02 -17.71 0.19
CA TYR A 183 -7.92 -16.84 0.97
C TYR A 183 -7.23 -16.34 2.26
N GLY A 184 -7.54 -15.12 2.63
CA GLY A 184 -6.93 -14.46 3.78
C GLY A 184 -5.59 -13.80 3.49
N ASN A 185 -5.00 -13.98 2.30
CA ASN A 185 -3.86 -13.21 1.83
C ASN A 185 -4.32 -11.93 1.14
N ILE A 186 -3.48 -10.91 1.16
CA ILE A 186 -3.69 -9.63 0.47
C ILE A 186 -2.40 -9.17 -0.20
N LEU A 187 -2.53 -8.28 -1.17
CA LEU A 187 -1.40 -7.61 -1.78
C LEU A 187 -0.78 -6.62 -0.80
N SER A 188 0.54 -6.61 -0.73
CA SER A 188 1.34 -5.66 0.04
C SER A 188 1.87 -4.55 -0.87
N CYS A 189 2.06 -3.36 -0.32
CA CYS A 189 2.64 -2.21 -0.99
C CYS A 189 3.75 -1.60 -0.14
N ALA A 190 5.00 -1.81 -0.52
CA ALA A 190 6.11 -1.15 0.16
C ALA A 190 6.13 0.35 -0.18
N LYS A 191 6.18 1.22 0.82
CA LYS A 191 6.10 2.67 0.65
C LYS A 191 7.02 3.43 1.61
N HIS A 192 7.40 4.66 1.30
CA HIS A 192 7.24 5.36 0.05
C HIS A 192 8.61 5.41 -0.65
N PHE A 193 8.66 4.95 -1.86
CA PHE A 193 9.89 4.87 -2.64
C PHE A 193 10.21 6.23 -3.27
N LEU A 194 11.20 6.96 -2.88
CA LEU A 194 12.32 6.62 -2.02
C LEU A 194 12.72 7.86 -1.18
N GLY A 195 13.14 7.62 0.09
CA GLY A 195 13.82 8.65 0.87
C GLY A 195 12.93 9.56 1.73
N ASP A 196 11.64 9.27 1.88
CA ASP A 196 10.67 10.07 2.63
C ASP A 196 11.09 10.36 4.10
N GLY A 197 11.71 9.41 4.78
CA GLY A 197 12.24 9.59 6.15
C GLY A 197 13.57 10.34 6.24
N GLY A 198 14.16 10.75 5.12
CA GLY A 198 15.49 11.40 5.04
C GLY A 198 15.47 12.85 4.59
N THR A 199 14.32 13.51 4.56
CA THR A 199 14.19 14.89 4.10
C THR A 199 14.85 15.85 5.08
N ILE A 200 15.42 16.93 4.55
CA ILE A 200 16.13 17.93 5.37
C ILE A 200 15.16 18.58 6.35
N GLY A 201 15.57 18.59 7.63
CA GLY A 201 14.80 19.21 8.69
C GLY A 201 13.53 18.46 9.06
N GLY A 202 13.32 17.25 8.52
CA GLY A 202 12.09 16.49 8.70
C GLY A 202 10.90 17.11 7.96
N ASP A 203 11.16 17.90 6.92
CA ASP A 203 10.10 18.52 6.11
C ASP A 203 9.34 17.46 5.33
N ASP A 204 8.04 17.32 5.62
CA ASP A 204 7.22 16.31 4.95
C ASP A 204 7.10 16.63 3.45
N GLN A 205 7.27 15.61 2.60
CA GLN A 205 7.32 15.75 1.15
C GLN A 205 8.48 16.62 0.63
N GLY A 206 9.47 16.88 1.48
CA GLY A 206 10.62 17.73 1.23
C GLY A 206 11.69 17.09 0.35
N ASN A 207 12.90 17.60 0.49
CA ASN A 207 14.04 17.18 -0.33
C ASN A 207 15.09 16.43 0.49
N VAL A 208 15.53 15.28 -0.01
CA VAL A 208 16.72 14.56 0.50
C VAL A 208 17.93 15.13 -0.22
N ILE A 209 18.93 15.60 0.53
CA ILE A 209 20.23 16.02 -0.02
C ILE A 209 21.27 15.02 0.48
N ALA A 210 21.67 14.11 -0.40
CA ALA A 210 22.65 13.08 -0.10
C ALA A 210 23.26 12.57 -1.42
N ASP A 211 24.48 12.03 -1.32
CA ASP A 211 25.03 11.27 -2.44
C ASP A 211 24.28 9.95 -2.66
N GLU A 212 24.42 9.38 -3.82
CA GLU A 212 23.70 8.15 -4.19
C GLU A 212 24.07 6.99 -3.27
N GLN A 213 25.32 6.87 -2.84
CA GLN A 213 25.77 5.81 -1.95
C GLN A 213 25.02 5.89 -0.61
N THR A 214 24.88 7.06 -0.06
CA THR A 214 24.11 7.32 1.18
C THR A 214 22.64 6.97 1.00
N VAL A 215 22.01 7.41 -0.10
CA VAL A 215 20.60 7.06 -0.41
C VAL A 215 20.44 5.55 -0.49
N ARG A 216 21.32 4.84 -1.18
CA ARG A 216 21.29 3.38 -1.32
C ARG A 216 21.48 2.66 0.01
N GLN A 217 22.39 3.13 0.86
CA GLN A 217 22.69 2.51 2.15
C GLN A 217 21.60 2.73 3.18
N LEU A 218 20.99 3.90 3.24
CA LEU A 218 20.02 4.25 4.26
C LEU A 218 18.58 3.98 3.85
N HIS A 219 18.20 4.30 2.61
CA HIS A 219 16.80 4.35 2.21
C HIS A 219 16.38 3.22 1.28
N LEU A 220 17.31 2.62 0.52
CA LEU A 220 16.98 1.58 -0.45
C LEU A 220 16.93 0.18 0.15
N GLN A 221 17.62 -0.09 1.26
CA GLN A 221 17.80 -1.44 1.80
C GLN A 221 16.49 -2.12 2.21
N GLY A 222 15.56 -1.39 2.81
CA GLY A 222 14.23 -1.90 3.14
C GLY A 222 13.43 -2.33 1.90
N PHE A 223 13.55 -1.59 0.79
CA PHE A 223 12.89 -1.95 -0.48
C PHE A 223 13.52 -3.19 -1.12
N ILE A 224 14.85 -3.33 -1.08
CA ILE A 224 15.52 -4.55 -1.53
C ILE A 224 15.00 -5.75 -0.74
N SER A 225 14.86 -5.62 0.58
CA SER A 225 14.32 -6.66 1.44
C SER A 225 12.86 -7.01 1.11
N ALA A 226 12.01 -6.00 0.87
CA ALA A 226 10.62 -6.19 0.45
C ALA A 226 10.51 -6.89 -0.91
N ILE A 227 11.36 -6.51 -1.88
CA ILE A 227 11.43 -7.16 -3.21
C ILE A 227 11.82 -8.63 -3.06
N ASN A 228 12.86 -8.93 -2.25
CA ASN A 228 13.29 -10.29 -1.98
C ASN A 228 12.21 -11.13 -1.26
N ALA A 229 11.34 -10.48 -0.48
CA ALA A 229 10.17 -11.13 0.12
C ALA A 229 8.99 -11.29 -0.86
N GLY A 230 9.11 -10.79 -2.08
CA GLY A 230 8.10 -10.95 -3.13
C GLY A 230 6.97 -9.92 -3.12
N VAL A 231 7.21 -8.71 -2.61
CA VAL A 231 6.22 -7.62 -2.63
C VAL A 231 5.69 -7.38 -4.05
N LYS A 232 4.37 -7.18 -4.18
CA LYS A 232 3.71 -7.08 -5.49
C LYS A 232 3.46 -5.65 -5.97
N SER A 233 3.57 -4.67 -5.09
CA SER A 233 3.49 -3.26 -5.47
C SER A 233 4.42 -2.39 -4.65
N ILE A 234 4.85 -1.28 -5.24
CA ILE A 234 5.67 -0.25 -4.58
C ILE A 234 5.06 1.11 -4.90
N MET A 235 4.84 1.92 -3.85
CA MET A 235 4.30 3.27 -3.96
C MET A 235 5.42 4.30 -3.92
N ILE A 236 5.36 5.27 -4.84
CA ILE A 236 6.36 6.32 -4.97
C ILE A 236 6.16 7.40 -3.90
N SER A 237 7.26 7.98 -3.42
CA SER A 237 7.26 9.05 -2.43
C SER A 237 6.98 10.42 -3.05
N TYR A 238 6.33 11.29 -2.27
CA TYR A 238 6.23 12.72 -2.61
C TYR A 238 7.57 13.47 -2.56
N SER A 239 8.55 12.93 -1.85
CA SER A 239 9.83 13.60 -1.63
C SER A 239 10.62 13.78 -2.93
N SER A 240 11.61 14.66 -2.86
CA SER A 240 12.63 14.80 -3.87
C SER A 240 13.95 14.24 -3.39
N ILE A 241 14.81 13.79 -4.30
CA ILE A 241 16.23 13.51 -4.04
C ILE A 241 17.05 14.46 -4.89
N ASN A 242 17.88 15.27 -4.24
CA ASN A 242 18.70 16.29 -4.88
C ASN A 242 17.91 17.19 -5.87
N GLY A 243 16.71 17.57 -5.45
CA GLY A 243 15.80 18.44 -6.20
C GLY A 243 14.94 17.77 -7.26
N ILE A 244 15.08 16.46 -7.49
CA ILE A 244 14.27 15.72 -8.46
C ILE A 244 13.13 15.01 -7.72
N LYS A 245 11.86 15.38 -8.01
CA LYS A 245 10.67 14.73 -7.49
C LYS A 245 10.64 13.25 -7.89
N MET A 246 10.38 12.38 -6.91
CA MET A 246 10.43 10.93 -7.13
C MET A 246 9.42 10.44 -8.16
N HIS A 247 8.20 11.04 -8.23
CA HIS A 247 7.19 10.68 -9.23
C HIS A 247 7.62 10.93 -10.69
N GLY A 248 8.63 11.78 -10.93
CA GLY A 248 9.20 12.04 -12.24
C GLY A 248 10.59 11.43 -12.45
N SER A 249 11.10 10.66 -11.49
CA SER A 249 12.48 10.15 -11.53
C SER A 249 12.58 8.82 -12.28
N LYS A 250 12.82 8.89 -13.61
CA LYS A 250 13.08 7.70 -14.42
C LYS A 250 14.27 6.88 -13.90
N TYR A 251 15.30 7.54 -13.43
CA TYR A 251 16.49 6.87 -12.90
C TYR A 251 16.12 5.93 -11.73
N TRP A 252 15.45 6.46 -10.70
CA TRP A 252 15.11 5.64 -9.54
C TRP A 252 14.01 4.62 -9.83
N ILE A 253 12.98 4.98 -10.61
CA ILE A 253 11.83 4.10 -10.86
C ILE A 253 12.16 3.04 -11.92
N THR A 254 12.71 3.44 -13.07
CA THR A 254 12.96 2.51 -14.17
C THR A 254 14.33 1.87 -14.07
N ASP A 255 15.39 2.69 -13.96
CA ASP A 255 16.74 2.15 -14.09
C ASP A 255 17.14 1.38 -12.82
N VAL A 256 16.90 1.93 -11.63
CA VAL A 256 17.22 1.25 -10.37
C VAL A 256 16.15 0.22 -9.99
N LEU A 257 14.90 0.64 -9.75
CA LEU A 257 13.87 -0.26 -9.19
C LEU A 257 13.52 -1.39 -10.16
N LYS A 258 13.14 -1.08 -11.39
CA LYS A 258 12.67 -2.08 -12.34
C LYS A 258 13.80 -2.88 -12.98
N ASN A 259 14.87 -2.21 -13.42
CA ASN A 259 15.94 -2.86 -14.18
C ASN A 259 17.04 -3.44 -13.28
N GLU A 260 17.67 -2.63 -12.42
CA GLU A 260 18.77 -3.08 -11.58
C GLU A 260 18.31 -4.08 -10.51
N LEU A 261 17.25 -3.72 -9.74
CA LEU A 261 16.70 -4.56 -8.69
C LEU A 261 15.75 -5.64 -9.22
N GLY A 262 15.35 -5.56 -10.48
CA GLY A 262 14.53 -6.57 -11.14
C GLY A 262 13.10 -6.67 -10.61
N PHE A 263 12.54 -5.59 -10.06
CA PHE A 263 11.18 -5.58 -9.52
C PHE A 263 10.14 -5.97 -10.59
N LYS A 264 9.35 -7.00 -10.30
CA LYS A 264 8.38 -7.60 -11.23
C LYS A 264 6.94 -7.19 -10.98
N GLY A 265 6.63 -6.60 -9.84
CA GLY A 265 5.32 -6.05 -9.53
C GLY A 265 5.04 -4.75 -10.28
N PHE A 266 3.98 -4.05 -9.90
CA PHE A 266 3.65 -2.75 -10.47
C PHE A 266 4.00 -1.61 -9.51
N VAL A 267 4.30 -0.45 -10.10
CA VAL A 267 4.60 0.79 -9.39
C VAL A 267 3.35 1.66 -9.39
N VAL A 268 2.93 2.11 -8.21
CA VAL A 268 1.78 3.02 -8.03
C VAL A 268 2.25 4.39 -7.55
N SER A 269 1.60 5.46 -8.01
CA SER A 269 1.80 6.80 -7.45
C SER A 269 1.16 6.93 -6.08
N ASP A 270 1.58 7.91 -5.29
CA ASP A 270 0.84 8.34 -4.10
C ASP A 270 -0.36 9.23 -4.49
N TRP A 271 -1.21 9.57 -3.52
CA TRP A 271 -2.43 10.37 -3.68
C TRP A 271 -2.14 11.72 -4.35
N GLN A 272 -2.62 11.92 -5.58
CA GLN A 272 -2.32 13.11 -6.41
C GLN A 272 -0.81 13.43 -6.48
N GLY A 273 0.05 12.42 -6.33
CA GLY A 273 1.50 12.63 -6.25
C GLY A 273 2.10 13.15 -7.55
N ILE A 274 1.50 12.83 -8.69
CA ILE A 274 1.96 13.34 -9.98
C ILE A 274 1.70 14.84 -10.16
N ASP A 275 0.68 15.38 -9.49
CA ASP A 275 0.31 16.80 -9.57
C ASP A 275 1.38 17.73 -8.96
N GLN A 276 2.35 17.16 -8.23
CA GLN A 276 3.47 17.90 -7.65
C GLN A 276 4.68 18.01 -8.59
N LEU A 277 4.60 17.45 -9.78
CA LEU A 277 5.65 17.61 -10.79
C LEU A 277 5.61 19.05 -11.38
N PRO A 278 6.74 19.54 -11.91
CA PRO A 278 6.77 20.88 -12.50
C PRO A 278 6.12 20.87 -13.90
N GLY A 279 5.04 21.61 -14.07
CA GLY A 279 4.38 21.74 -15.35
C GLY A 279 2.87 21.93 -15.24
N ASP A 280 2.16 21.61 -16.30
CA ASP A 280 0.71 21.44 -16.29
C ASP A 280 0.34 19.97 -16.11
N TYR A 281 -0.92 19.69 -15.78
CA TYR A 281 -1.36 18.33 -15.44
C TYR A 281 -1.10 17.31 -16.57
N LYS A 282 -1.20 17.72 -17.84
CA LYS A 282 -0.89 16.83 -18.97
C LYS A 282 0.60 16.48 -19.03
N SER A 283 1.49 17.46 -18.79
CA SER A 283 2.93 17.24 -18.72
C SER A 283 3.33 16.41 -17.48
N ASP A 284 2.62 16.54 -16.36
CA ASP A 284 2.83 15.73 -15.16
C ASP A 284 2.52 14.26 -15.41
N ILE A 285 1.42 13.99 -16.13
CA ILE A 285 1.06 12.64 -16.58
C ILE A 285 2.16 12.08 -17.49
N GLU A 286 2.58 12.85 -18.50
CA GLU A 286 3.66 12.43 -19.41
C GLU A 286 4.95 12.07 -18.66
N ALA A 287 5.40 12.95 -17.77
CA ALA A 287 6.62 12.77 -17.03
C ALA A 287 6.55 11.53 -16.10
N SER A 288 5.45 11.35 -15.38
CA SER A 288 5.28 10.25 -14.43
C SER A 288 5.16 8.88 -15.12
N ILE A 289 4.40 8.80 -16.19
CA ILE A 289 4.24 7.54 -16.95
C ILE A 289 5.55 7.16 -17.63
N ASN A 290 6.26 8.12 -18.24
CA ASN A 290 7.56 7.89 -18.86
C ASN A 290 8.67 7.62 -17.84
N ALA A 291 8.52 8.08 -16.59
CA ALA A 291 9.43 7.70 -15.50
C ALA A 291 9.25 6.23 -15.09
N GLY A 292 8.11 5.61 -15.36
CA GLY A 292 7.88 4.19 -15.10
C GLY A 292 6.75 3.88 -14.12
N ILE A 293 5.90 4.84 -13.76
CA ILE A 293 4.71 4.58 -12.94
C ILE A 293 3.71 3.78 -13.78
N ASP A 294 3.15 2.72 -13.19
CA ASP A 294 2.26 1.78 -13.87
C ASP A 294 0.78 2.04 -13.56
N MET A 295 0.46 2.31 -12.31
CA MET A 295 -0.88 2.69 -11.85
C MET A 295 -0.83 4.07 -11.21
N VAL A 296 -1.77 4.93 -11.56
CA VAL A 296 -1.79 6.30 -11.05
C VAL A 296 -2.99 6.49 -10.13
N MET A 297 -2.68 6.89 -8.89
CA MET A 297 -3.68 7.24 -7.89
C MET A 297 -4.16 8.68 -8.18
N VAL A 298 -5.21 8.75 -8.98
CA VAL A 298 -5.90 10.01 -9.38
C VAL A 298 -7.29 10.03 -8.75
N PRO A 299 -7.36 10.25 -7.44
CA PRO A 299 -8.57 9.96 -6.68
C PRO A 299 -9.80 10.72 -7.22
N ASN A 300 -9.63 11.96 -7.64
CA ASN A 300 -10.72 12.83 -8.06
C ASN A 300 -10.78 13.05 -9.57
N ASN A 301 -9.63 13.17 -10.23
CA ASN A 301 -9.51 13.62 -11.62
C ASN A 301 -9.32 12.45 -12.62
N TYR A 302 -9.87 11.27 -12.31
CA TYR A 302 -9.67 10.07 -13.12
C TYR A 302 -10.12 10.22 -14.57
N LYS A 303 -11.20 10.98 -14.86
CA LYS A 303 -11.69 11.21 -16.22
C LYS A 303 -10.71 12.06 -17.04
N GLU A 304 -10.18 13.11 -16.44
CA GLU A 304 -9.21 14.01 -17.07
C GLU A 304 -7.87 13.30 -17.28
N PHE A 305 -7.42 12.51 -16.30
CA PHE A 305 -6.24 11.66 -16.45
C PHE A 305 -6.35 10.70 -17.64
N ILE A 306 -7.45 9.98 -17.75
CA ILE A 306 -7.71 9.06 -18.86
C ILE A 306 -7.69 9.79 -20.20
N GLN A 307 -8.35 10.95 -20.27
CA GLN A 307 -8.39 11.76 -21.49
C GLN A 307 -6.98 12.22 -21.90
N TYR A 308 -6.23 12.82 -21.01
CA TYR A 308 -4.88 13.29 -21.32
C TYR A 308 -3.91 12.18 -21.67
N LEU A 309 -3.99 11.02 -20.98
CA LEU A 309 -3.11 9.90 -21.31
C LEU A 309 -3.43 9.35 -22.72
N LYS A 310 -4.69 9.30 -23.13
CA LYS A 310 -5.08 8.95 -24.52
C LYS A 310 -4.49 9.94 -25.53
N GLU A 311 -4.58 11.24 -25.25
CA GLU A 311 -4.01 12.28 -26.10
C GLU A 311 -2.48 12.12 -26.21
N LEU A 312 -1.79 11.93 -25.09
CA LEU A 312 -0.33 11.74 -25.06
C LEU A 312 0.11 10.52 -25.89
N VAL A 313 -0.67 9.45 -25.87
CA VAL A 313 -0.40 8.27 -26.73
C VAL A 313 -0.62 8.64 -28.21
N SER A 314 -1.72 9.33 -28.53
CA SER A 314 -2.00 9.75 -29.92
C SER A 314 -0.97 10.74 -30.48
N GLU A 315 -0.38 11.54 -29.60
CA GLU A 315 0.70 12.49 -29.91
C GLU A 315 2.10 11.84 -29.97
N ASN A 316 2.21 10.55 -29.70
CA ASN A 316 3.47 9.80 -29.57
C ASN A 316 4.41 10.32 -28.46
N ARG A 317 3.87 10.97 -27.43
CA ARG A 317 4.60 11.45 -26.24
C ARG A 317 4.70 10.37 -25.15
N VAL A 318 3.75 9.45 -25.15
CA VAL A 318 3.80 8.19 -24.39
C VAL A 318 3.64 7.04 -25.37
N SER A 319 4.55 6.08 -25.35
CA SER A 319 4.50 4.96 -26.30
C SER A 319 3.49 3.90 -25.88
N VAL A 320 2.94 3.18 -26.88
CA VAL A 320 2.04 2.04 -26.61
C VAL A 320 2.76 0.95 -25.83
N GLU A 321 4.05 0.75 -26.09
CA GLU A 321 4.89 -0.23 -25.37
C GLU A 321 5.00 0.10 -23.89
N ARG A 322 5.06 1.41 -23.51
CA ARG A 322 5.06 1.83 -22.12
C ARG A 322 3.71 1.53 -21.46
N ILE A 323 2.61 1.78 -22.13
CA ILE A 323 1.27 1.42 -21.67
C ILE A 323 1.16 -0.11 -21.50
N ASP A 324 1.62 -0.88 -22.48
CA ASP A 324 1.59 -2.34 -22.44
C ASP A 324 2.43 -2.93 -21.30
N ASP A 325 3.61 -2.34 -21.02
CA ASP A 325 4.41 -2.77 -19.86
C ASP A 325 3.67 -2.52 -18.55
N ALA A 326 3.06 -1.34 -18.37
CA ALA A 326 2.28 -1.02 -17.18
C ALA A 326 1.11 -2.00 -16.97
N VAL A 327 0.31 -2.19 -18.00
CA VAL A 327 -0.86 -3.07 -17.94
C VAL A 327 -0.45 -4.53 -17.75
N ARG A 328 0.62 -4.99 -18.40
CA ARG A 328 1.17 -6.33 -18.21
C ARG A 328 1.52 -6.58 -16.74
N ARG A 329 2.19 -5.64 -16.07
CA ARG A 329 2.55 -5.75 -14.65
C ARG A 329 1.32 -5.83 -13.77
N ILE A 330 0.33 -4.97 -14.00
CA ILE A 330 -0.94 -4.95 -13.25
C ILE A 330 -1.70 -6.26 -13.44
N LEU A 331 -1.87 -6.72 -14.68
CA LEU A 331 -2.57 -7.97 -14.99
C LEU A 331 -1.85 -9.19 -14.41
N THR A 332 -0.51 -9.22 -14.47
CA THR A 332 0.28 -10.30 -13.88
C THR A 332 -0.03 -10.44 -12.39
N VAL A 333 -0.02 -9.33 -11.65
CA VAL A 333 -0.35 -9.34 -10.22
C VAL A 333 -1.80 -9.77 -9.98
N LYS A 334 -2.76 -9.32 -10.79
CA LYS A 334 -4.17 -9.76 -10.69
C LYS A 334 -4.32 -11.27 -10.87
N PHE A 335 -3.62 -11.86 -11.84
CA PHE A 335 -3.61 -13.31 -12.05
C PHE A 335 -2.90 -14.07 -10.93
N GLU A 336 -1.73 -13.60 -10.49
CA GLU A 336 -0.99 -14.21 -9.38
C GLU A 336 -1.77 -14.18 -8.06
N PHE A 337 -2.55 -13.14 -7.84
CA PHE A 337 -3.43 -13.01 -6.68
C PHE A 337 -4.68 -13.90 -6.78
N GLY A 338 -4.98 -14.41 -7.97
CA GLY A 338 -6.15 -15.25 -8.24
C GLY A 338 -7.47 -14.47 -8.34
N LEU A 339 -7.38 -13.17 -8.60
CA LEU A 339 -8.54 -12.28 -8.61
C LEU A 339 -9.56 -12.63 -9.71
N PHE A 340 -9.10 -13.19 -10.84
CA PHE A 340 -9.98 -13.67 -11.91
C PHE A 340 -10.82 -14.88 -11.52
N ASP A 341 -10.29 -15.73 -10.62
CA ASP A 341 -10.97 -16.95 -10.15
C ASP A 341 -11.82 -16.67 -8.90
N LYS A 342 -11.40 -15.72 -8.07
CA LYS A 342 -11.98 -15.40 -6.77
C LYS A 342 -12.21 -13.87 -6.63
N PRO A 343 -13.09 -13.28 -7.45
CA PRO A 343 -13.27 -11.83 -7.45
C PRO A 343 -14.09 -11.30 -6.29
N PHE A 344 -14.79 -12.14 -5.53
CA PHE A 344 -15.68 -11.74 -4.45
C PHE A 344 -15.16 -12.12 -3.06
N THR A 345 -15.68 -11.45 -2.05
CA THR A 345 -15.31 -11.64 -0.64
C THR A 345 -15.52 -13.08 -0.17
N ASP A 346 -14.52 -13.67 0.47
CA ASP A 346 -14.71 -14.87 1.28
C ASP A 346 -15.41 -14.51 2.60
N ARG A 347 -16.72 -14.69 2.61
CA ARG A 347 -17.57 -14.34 3.77
C ARG A 347 -17.29 -15.20 5.01
N SER A 348 -16.53 -16.28 4.89
CA SER A 348 -16.13 -17.10 6.06
C SER A 348 -15.14 -16.36 6.97
N LEU A 349 -14.37 -15.43 6.41
CA LEU A 349 -13.41 -14.61 7.16
C LEU A 349 -14.05 -13.40 7.85
N THR A 350 -15.17 -12.89 7.35
CA THR A 350 -15.83 -11.69 7.90
C THR A 350 -16.12 -11.79 9.41
N PRO A 351 -16.60 -12.92 9.97
CA PRO A 351 -16.85 -13.06 11.42
C PRO A 351 -15.58 -13.13 12.28
N THR A 352 -14.40 -13.33 11.68
CA THR A 352 -13.14 -13.42 12.44
C THR A 352 -12.55 -12.07 12.80
N ILE A 353 -13.05 -11.00 12.17
CA ILE A 353 -12.56 -9.62 12.35
C ILE A 353 -12.75 -9.22 13.82
N GLY A 354 -11.65 -8.76 14.45
CA GLY A 354 -11.63 -8.36 15.86
C GLY A 354 -11.76 -9.52 16.83
N SER A 355 -11.50 -10.75 16.40
CA SER A 355 -11.58 -11.93 17.27
C SER A 355 -10.64 -11.85 18.48
N ALA A 356 -10.93 -12.62 19.52
CA ALA A 356 -10.08 -12.69 20.71
C ALA A 356 -8.65 -13.15 20.38
N ALA A 357 -8.49 -14.04 19.41
CA ALA A 357 -7.18 -14.51 18.92
C ALA A 357 -6.38 -13.36 18.28
N HIS A 358 -7.02 -12.59 17.38
CA HIS A 358 -6.39 -11.44 16.74
C HIS A 358 -5.98 -10.36 17.76
N ARG A 359 -6.87 -10.02 18.69
CA ARG A 359 -6.57 -9.06 19.76
C ARG A 359 -5.47 -9.54 20.71
N SER A 360 -5.29 -10.85 20.87
CA SER A 360 -4.18 -11.41 21.64
C SER A 360 -2.82 -11.10 21.01
N VAL A 361 -2.72 -11.19 19.69
CA VAL A 361 -1.51 -10.81 18.95
C VAL A 361 -1.21 -9.32 19.13
N ALA A 362 -2.23 -8.45 19.01
CA ALA A 362 -2.08 -7.01 19.22
C ALA A 362 -1.59 -6.69 20.65
N ARG A 363 -2.15 -7.34 21.68
CA ARG A 363 -1.67 -7.18 23.06
C ARG A 363 -0.23 -7.64 23.24
N GLN A 364 0.20 -8.69 22.53
CA GLN A 364 1.59 -9.13 22.55
C GLN A 364 2.50 -8.08 21.93
N CYS A 365 2.10 -7.49 20.80
CA CYS A 365 2.84 -6.39 20.17
C CYS A 365 3.01 -5.21 21.15
N VAL A 366 1.95 -4.83 21.89
CA VAL A 366 2.04 -3.78 22.91
C VAL A 366 3.01 -4.17 24.02
N ARG A 367 2.94 -5.39 24.56
CA ARG A 367 3.85 -5.82 25.64
C ARG A 367 5.31 -5.79 25.21
N GLU A 368 5.62 -6.20 23.98
CA GLU A 368 6.99 -6.22 23.47
C GLU A 368 7.49 -4.86 22.97
N SER A 369 6.58 -3.90 22.71
CA SER A 369 6.96 -2.55 22.30
C SER A 369 7.38 -1.63 23.44
N LEU A 370 7.11 -2.02 24.69
CA LEU A 370 7.43 -1.21 25.85
C LEU A 370 8.94 -1.16 26.10
N VAL A 371 9.48 0.06 26.27
CA VAL A 371 10.89 0.31 26.56
C VAL A 371 11.05 0.87 27.96
N LEU A 372 11.76 0.14 28.83
CA LEU A 372 12.04 0.59 30.19
C LEU A 372 13.21 1.58 30.19
N LEU A 373 12.90 2.88 30.21
CA LEU A 373 13.91 3.94 30.19
C LEU A 373 14.51 4.23 31.56
N LYS A 374 13.76 4.00 32.63
CA LYS A 374 14.19 4.31 34.00
C LYS A 374 13.48 3.42 35.02
N ASN A 375 14.22 2.78 35.90
CA ASN A 375 13.70 2.01 37.04
C ASN A 375 14.61 2.17 38.28
N GLN A 376 14.51 3.34 38.91
CA GLN A 376 15.27 3.61 40.12
C GLN A 376 14.71 2.83 41.32
N ASN A 377 15.60 2.29 42.12
CA ASN A 377 15.29 1.52 43.33
C ASN A 377 14.38 0.29 43.06
N ASN A 378 14.42 -0.28 41.85
CA ASN A 378 13.58 -1.41 41.47
C ASN A 378 12.08 -1.15 41.75
N PHE A 379 11.61 0.07 41.45
CA PHE A 379 10.20 0.44 41.64
C PHE A 379 9.24 -0.40 40.78
N LEU A 380 9.68 -0.82 39.63
CA LEU A 380 8.95 -1.75 38.75
C LEU A 380 9.55 -3.17 38.88
N PRO A 381 8.73 -4.24 38.79
CA PRO A 381 7.28 -4.24 38.55
C PRO A 381 6.49 -3.78 39.79
N LEU A 382 5.35 -3.12 39.56
CA LEU A 382 4.45 -2.73 40.63
C LEU A 382 3.92 -3.98 41.36
N SER A 383 3.74 -3.84 42.69
CA SER A 383 3.08 -4.88 43.49
C SER A 383 1.66 -5.14 42.95
N LYS A 384 1.29 -6.42 42.79
CA LYS A 384 -0.07 -6.81 42.41
C LYS A 384 -1.13 -6.49 43.48
N ASN A 385 -0.70 -6.10 44.71
CA ASN A 385 -1.57 -5.73 45.80
C ASN A 385 -1.86 -4.21 45.90
N ILE A 386 -1.47 -3.45 44.87
CA ILE A 386 -1.84 -2.03 44.77
C ILE A 386 -3.33 -1.93 44.47
N ASN A 387 -4.05 -1.20 45.37
CA ASN A 387 -5.51 -1.04 45.22
C ASN A 387 -5.92 0.21 44.43
N HIS A 388 -5.02 1.15 44.25
CA HIS A 388 -5.28 2.41 43.57
C HIS A 388 -4.16 2.75 42.60
N ILE A 389 -4.53 2.96 41.35
CA ILE A 389 -3.63 3.46 40.29
C ILE A 389 -4.33 4.62 39.60
N LEU A 390 -3.65 5.79 39.59
CA LEU A 390 -4.11 6.93 38.79
C LEU A 390 -3.55 6.82 37.38
N VAL A 391 -4.43 6.74 36.38
CA VAL A 391 -4.08 6.88 34.97
C VAL A 391 -4.45 8.31 34.55
N ALA A 392 -3.46 9.08 34.12
CA ALA A 392 -3.62 10.46 33.74
C ALA A 392 -3.04 10.75 32.35
N GLY A 393 -3.54 11.80 31.74
CA GLY A 393 -3.14 12.22 30.39
C GLY A 393 -4.21 11.93 29.34
N LYS A 394 -4.18 12.71 28.26
CA LYS A 394 -5.22 12.67 27.21
C LYS A 394 -5.40 11.25 26.64
N ASN A 395 -4.30 10.55 26.38
CA ASN A 395 -4.32 9.22 25.74
C ASN A 395 -4.68 8.09 26.71
N GLY A 396 -4.87 8.36 28.02
CA GLY A 396 -5.17 7.33 29.01
C GLY A 396 -6.51 6.63 28.80
N LEU A 397 -7.51 7.35 28.27
CA LEU A 397 -8.88 6.84 28.03
C LEU A 397 -9.43 7.20 26.64
N ASP A 398 -8.69 7.94 25.85
CA ASP A 398 -9.16 8.40 24.52
C ASP A 398 -8.79 7.37 23.44
N ILE A 399 -9.74 6.52 23.09
CA ILE A 399 -9.59 5.51 22.04
C ILE A 399 -9.31 6.19 20.69
N GLY A 400 -9.92 7.34 20.39
CA GLY A 400 -9.70 8.06 19.13
C GLY A 400 -8.26 8.52 18.94
N ASN A 401 -7.52 8.78 20.03
CA ASN A 401 -6.09 9.11 19.95
C ASN A 401 -5.19 7.86 19.85
N GLN A 402 -5.76 6.67 19.98
CA GLN A 402 -5.02 5.40 19.95
C GLN A 402 -5.26 4.62 18.65
N CYS A 403 -6.21 5.06 17.83
CA CYS A 403 -6.56 4.49 16.52
C CYS A 403 -6.06 5.40 15.34
#